data_92a1cc35a850a213beff5bf813df0143
#
_entry.id   92a1cc35a850a213beff5bf813df0143
#
_cell.length_a   1.000
_cell.length_b   1.000
_cell.length_c   1.000
_cell.angle_alpha   90.00
_cell.angle_beta   90.00
_cell.angle_gamma   90.00
#
_symmetry.space_group_name_H-M   'P 1'
#
loop_
_entity.id
_entity.type
_entity.pdbx_description
1 polymer ?
#
loop_
_entity_poly.entity_id
_entity_poly.type
_entity_poly.pdbx_seq_one_letter_code
_entity_poly.pdbx_strand_id
1 'polypeptide(L)'
;ENEKKKSKLFEAMYNSSPEFVRIIFNILKTKGTVMIYSNYVEMEGLQLLKVYLSFFGFVDIDQDSEFDKNKLEADKKLSKDGLRYCEFHGGIEKDVRKINKDIFNKSENKYGKYCKIIMISPAGAEGINLNNVRQVHITEPYWQEVRIEQVIGRALRFCQHKDLPLEERKVDVFRYKMVRKNGKETTDEKLESISRKKNNLLLSFIEAVKEAAVDCELFKAHNMMGSKYKC
;
A
#
# COMPACT_ATOMS: atom_id res chain seq x y z
N GLU A 1 22.92 22.17 18.73
CA GLU A 1 23.56 21.86 17.43
C GLU A 1 22.89 20.69 16.74
N ASN A 2 22.57 19.60 17.43
CA ASN A 2 21.90 18.43 16.87
C ASN A 2 20.48 18.73 16.37
N GLU A 3 19.67 19.53 17.06
CA GLU A 3 18.33 19.89 16.63
C GLU A 3 18.32 20.75 15.36
N LYS A 4 19.26 21.70 15.25
CA LYS A 4 19.41 22.51 14.03
C LYS A 4 19.84 21.67 12.83
N LYS A 5 20.71 20.66 13.03
CA LYS A 5 21.10 19.72 11.97
C LYS A 5 19.92 18.85 11.52
N LYS A 6 19.12 18.33 12.48
CA LYS A 6 17.90 17.58 12.18
C LYS A 6 16.85 18.41 11.43
N SER A 7 16.65 19.67 11.83
CA SER A 7 15.72 20.60 11.17
C SER A 7 16.13 20.88 9.72
N LYS A 8 17.43 21.15 9.48
CA LYS A 8 17.95 21.36 8.11
C LYS A 8 17.84 20.11 7.25
N LEU A 9 18.10 18.93 7.82
CA LEU A 9 17.96 17.66 7.10
C LEU A 9 16.50 17.40 6.77
N PHE A 10 15.57 17.62 7.69
CA PHE A 10 14.14 17.50 7.45
C PHE A 10 13.69 18.44 6.31
N GLU A 11 14.13 19.69 6.33
CA GLU A 11 13.82 20.65 5.26
C GLU A 11 14.34 20.19 3.91
N ALA A 12 15.57 19.67 3.85
CA ALA A 12 16.14 19.10 2.64
C ALA A 12 15.35 17.89 2.13
N MET A 13 14.96 16.99 3.03
CA MET A 13 14.12 15.82 2.72
C MET A 13 12.75 16.24 2.19
N TYR A 14 12.09 17.21 2.85
CA TYR A 14 10.79 17.72 2.41
C TYR A 14 10.89 18.40 1.04
N ASN A 15 11.94 19.15 0.78
CA ASN A 15 12.15 19.79 -0.53
C ASN A 15 12.49 18.78 -1.64
N SER A 16 13.17 17.68 -1.29
CA SER A 16 13.51 16.62 -2.25
C SER A 16 12.32 15.72 -2.59
N SER A 17 11.57 15.26 -1.60
CA SER A 17 10.35 14.47 -1.80
C SER A 17 9.31 14.77 -0.72
N PRO A 18 8.46 15.77 -0.95
CA PRO A 18 7.34 16.06 -0.05
C PRO A 18 6.35 14.89 0.03
N GLU A 19 6.29 14.06 -0.98
CA GLU A 19 5.46 12.87 -1.05
C GLU A 19 5.86 11.86 0.03
N PHE A 20 7.13 11.45 0.10
CA PHE A 20 7.59 10.48 1.09
C PHE A 20 7.40 10.99 2.52
N VAL A 21 7.65 12.27 2.75
CA VAL A 21 7.35 12.90 4.04
C VAL A 21 5.85 12.80 4.35
N ARG A 22 4.97 13.07 3.37
CA ARG A 22 3.52 12.98 3.54
C ARG A 22 3.06 11.55 3.83
N ILE A 23 3.63 10.56 3.12
CA ILE A 23 3.37 9.14 3.37
C ILE A 23 3.68 8.81 4.83
N ILE A 24 4.87 9.15 5.31
CA ILE A 24 5.30 8.84 6.68
C ILE A 24 4.41 9.53 7.72
N PHE A 25 4.03 10.80 7.52
CA PHE A 25 3.10 11.47 8.42
C PHE A 25 1.72 10.80 8.48
N ASN A 26 1.20 10.29 7.35
CA ASN A 26 -0.03 9.52 7.35
C ASN A 26 0.13 8.20 8.11
N ILE A 27 1.26 7.52 7.93
CA ILE A 27 1.59 6.26 8.64
C ILE A 27 1.68 6.48 10.16
N LEU A 28 2.31 7.56 10.59
CA LEU A 28 2.45 7.87 12.01
C LEU A 28 1.11 8.18 12.69
N LYS A 29 0.12 8.66 11.94
CA LYS A 29 -1.22 8.95 12.46
C LYS A 29 -2.10 7.72 12.60
N THR A 30 -1.84 6.63 11.86
CA THR A 30 -2.67 5.42 11.95
C THR A 30 -2.25 4.52 13.11
N LYS A 31 -3.23 3.90 13.75
CA LYS A 31 -3.00 2.92 14.81
C LYS A 31 -2.71 1.50 14.28
N GLY A 32 -2.94 1.24 13.00
CA GLY A 32 -2.84 -0.10 12.43
C GLY A 32 -1.69 -0.29 11.45
N THR A 33 -1.71 -1.44 10.80
CA THR A 33 -0.73 -1.81 9.78
C THR A 33 -0.98 -1.10 8.45
N VAL A 34 0.08 -0.96 7.67
CA VAL A 34 0.11 -0.17 6.43
C VAL A 34 0.74 -0.96 5.31
N MET A 35 0.15 -0.91 4.13
CA MET A 35 0.74 -1.38 2.88
C MET A 35 1.23 -0.20 2.04
N ILE A 36 2.47 -0.24 1.60
CA ILE A 36 3.03 0.69 0.61
C ILE A 36 3.33 -0.09 -0.66
N TYR A 37 2.86 0.41 -1.78
CA TYR A 37 3.12 -0.16 -3.09
C TYR A 37 3.84 0.84 -3.97
N SER A 38 4.94 0.39 -4.57
CA SER A 38 5.66 1.11 -5.62
C SER A 38 5.99 0.18 -6.77
N ASN A 39 5.90 0.68 -8.00
CA ASN A 39 6.40 -0.04 -9.18
C ASN A 39 7.94 -0.10 -9.21
N TYR A 40 8.59 0.79 -8.46
CA TYR A 40 10.04 0.94 -8.42
C TYR A 40 10.58 0.49 -7.07
N VAL A 41 11.54 -0.43 -7.09
CA VAL A 41 12.25 -0.89 -5.88
C VAL A 41 13.55 -0.12 -5.72
N GLU A 42 14.31 -0.06 -6.80
CA GLU A 42 15.64 0.56 -6.86
C GLU A 42 15.56 2.10 -6.94
N MET A 43 16.69 2.75 -6.69
CA MET A 43 16.91 4.20 -6.84
C MET A 43 15.83 5.04 -6.11
N GLU A 44 14.99 5.76 -6.86
CA GLU A 44 13.97 6.69 -6.33
C GLU A 44 12.72 5.98 -5.80
N GLY A 45 12.68 4.64 -5.82
CA GLY A 45 11.57 3.83 -5.34
C GLY A 45 11.65 3.51 -3.84
N LEU A 46 11.36 2.24 -3.51
CA LEU A 46 11.32 1.79 -2.12
C LEU A 46 12.65 1.97 -1.37
N GLN A 47 13.80 1.88 -2.07
CA GLN A 47 15.11 2.09 -1.43
C GLN A 47 15.27 3.51 -0.89
N LEU A 48 14.87 4.54 -1.66
CA LEU A 48 14.91 5.91 -1.18
C LEU A 48 13.92 6.12 -0.02
N LEU A 49 12.72 5.54 -0.11
CA LEU A 49 11.74 5.61 0.98
C LEU A 49 12.30 5.04 2.30
N LYS A 50 13.13 3.98 2.25
CA LYS A 50 13.78 3.43 3.45
C LYS A 50 14.68 4.46 4.15
N VAL A 51 15.37 5.30 3.41
CA VAL A 51 16.17 6.38 3.99
C VAL A 51 15.29 7.35 4.78
N TYR A 52 14.13 7.71 4.21
CA TYR A 52 13.16 8.55 4.90
C TYR A 52 12.58 7.85 6.14
N LEU A 53 12.18 6.59 6.02
CA LEU A 53 11.69 5.80 7.15
C LEU A 53 12.70 5.72 8.29
N SER A 54 13.97 5.48 7.96
CA SER A 54 15.07 5.45 8.94
C SER A 54 15.23 6.78 9.68
N PHE A 55 15.11 7.91 8.98
CA PHE A 55 15.14 9.24 9.61
C PHE A 55 14.05 9.42 10.67
N PHE A 56 12.85 8.86 10.41
CA PHE A 56 11.73 8.86 11.35
C PHE A 56 11.77 7.73 12.39
N GLY A 57 12.86 6.97 12.45
CA GLY A 57 13.09 5.93 13.45
C GLY A 57 12.55 4.54 13.12
N PHE A 58 12.06 4.33 11.89
CA PHE A 58 11.67 2.99 11.44
C PHE A 58 12.90 2.15 11.13
N VAL A 59 12.81 0.86 11.44
CA VAL A 59 13.88 -0.12 11.23
C VAL A 59 13.36 -1.27 10.37
N ASP A 60 14.24 -1.80 9.52
CA ASP A 60 13.97 -3.02 8.78
C ASP A 60 13.90 -4.21 9.74
N ILE A 61 12.81 -4.99 9.68
CA ILE A 61 12.63 -6.16 10.54
C ILE A 61 13.71 -7.23 10.30
N ASP A 62 14.29 -7.26 9.09
CA ASP A 62 15.35 -8.20 8.73
C ASP A 62 16.73 -7.78 9.27
N GLN A 63 16.90 -6.51 9.60
CA GLN A 63 18.13 -5.90 10.12
C GLN A 63 18.05 -5.58 11.62
N ASP A 64 16.87 -5.73 12.24
CA ASP A 64 16.69 -5.44 13.66
C ASP A 64 17.23 -6.58 14.52
N SER A 65 18.46 -6.43 15.01
CA SER A 65 19.11 -7.38 15.89
C SER A 65 18.43 -7.55 17.26
N GLU A 66 17.57 -6.59 17.63
CA GLU A 66 16.82 -6.62 18.89
C GLU A 66 15.50 -7.38 18.78
N PHE A 67 15.10 -7.76 17.58
CA PHE A 67 13.84 -8.46 17.32
C PHE A 67 14.07 -9.91 16.88
N ASP A 68 13.73 -10.86 17.76
CA ASP A 68 13.76 -12.29 17.43
C ASP A 68 12.48 -12.68 16.68
N LYS A 69 12.59 -12.88 15.38
CA LYS A 69 11.47 -13.29 14.51
C LYS A 69 10.86 -14.65 14.90
N ASN A 70 11.63 -15.55 15.48
CA ASN A 70 11.16 -16.89 15.83
C ASN A 70 10.35 -16.85 17.13
N LYS A 71 10.78 -16.04 18.08
CA LYS A 71 10.10 -15.90 19.37
C LYS A 71 9.04 -14.79 19.37
N LEU A 72 9.10 -13.89 18.38
CA LEU A 72 8.28 -12.67 18.31
C LEU A 72 8.39 -11.81 19.58
N GLU A 73 9.54 -11.88 20.23
CA GLU A 73 9.85 -11.09 21.42
C GLU A 73 10.85 -10.00 21.04
N ALA A 74 10.50 -8.78 21.36
CA ALA A 74 11.47 -7.68 21.42
C ALA A 74 11.93 -7.55 22.87
N ASP A 75 13.22 -7.26 23.06
CA ASP A 75 13.73 -6.99 24.39
C ASP A 75 12.96 -5.81 25.00
N LYS A 76 12.28 -6.02 26.12
CA LYS A 76 11.31 -5.10 26.73
C LYS A 76 11.88 -3.71 27.07
N LYS A 77 13.20 -3.57 27.08
CA LYS A 77 13.89 -2.30 27.42
C LYS A 77 14.15 -1.38 26.23
N LEU A 78 14.07 -1.88 25.00
CA LEU A 78 14.42 -1.14 23.76
C LEU A 78 13.30 -1.19 22.72
N SER A 79 12.07 -1.40 23.16
CA SER A 79 10.90 -1.62 22.33
C SER A 79 10.66 -0.49 21.33
N LYS A 80 11.10 -0.65 20.10
CA LYS A 80 10.66 0.10 18.92
C LYS A 80 9.30 -0.43 18.41
N ASP A 81 8.40 -0.74 19.34
CA ASP A 81 7.09 -1.25 19.01
C ASP A 81 6.38 -0.32 18.00
N GLY A 82 5.95 -0.90 16.90
CA GLY A 82 5.28 -0.15 15.84
C GLY A 82 6.18 0.66 14.90
N LEU A 83 7.50 0.60 15.02
CA LEU A 83 8.45 1.30 14.14
C LEU A 83 9.29 0.33 13.30
N ARG A 84 8.69 -0.78 12.84
CA ARG A 84 9.33 -1.73 11.93
C ARG A 84 8.63 -1.77 10.59
N TYR A 85 9.40 -1.99 9.54
CA TYR A 85 8.92 -2.30 8.22
C TYR A 85 9.51 -3.60 7.70
N CYS A 86 8.85 -4.23 6.76
CA CYS A 86 9.38 -5.36 6.00
C CYS A 86 9.17 -5.15 4.51
N GLU A 87 9.99 -5.84 3.72
CA GLU A 87 9.93 -5.78 2.27
C GLU A 87 9.37 -7.08 1.69
N PHE A 88 8.58 -6.95 0.60
CA PHE A 88 8.00 -8.07 -0.11
C PHE A 88 8.06 -7.82 -1.62
N HIS A 89 9.22 -8.05 -2.22
CA HIS A 89 9.48 -7.86 -3.65
C HIS A 89 10.45 -8.92 -4.19
N GLY A 90 10.65 -8.93 -5.51
CA GLY A 90 11.43 -9.97 -6.19
C GLY A 90 12.91 -10.06 -5.77
N GLY A 91 13.49 -8.98 -5.25
CA GLY A 91 14.87 -8.94 -4.76
C GLY A 91 15.08 -9.55 -3.38
N ILE A 92 13.99 -9.88 -2.64
CA ILE A 92 14.06 -10.53 -1.34
C ILE A 92 13.93 -12.04 -1.50
N GLU A 93 14.71 -12.80 -0.76
CA GLU A 93 14.69 -14.26 -0.76
C GLU A 93 13.27 -14.79 -0.42
N LYS A 94 12.88 -15.90 -1.06
CA LYS A 94 11.50 -16.41 -0.98
C LYS A 94 11.09 -16.79 0.44
N ASP A 95 11.99 -17.38 1.20
CA ASP A 95 11.74 -17.81 2.58
C ASP A 95 11.61 -16.60 3.51
N VAL A 96 12.46 -15.59 3.34
CA VAL A 96 12.38 -14.32 4.08
C VAL A 96 11.05 -13.62 3.78
N ARG A 97 10.63 -13.53 2.51
CA ARG A 97 9.32 -12.97 2.14
C ARG A 97 8.17 -13.69 2.82
N LYS A 98 8.21 -15.02 2.88
CA LYS A 98 7.20 -15.84 3.54
C LYS A 98 7.12 -15.51 5.04
N ILE A 99 8.27 -15.49 5.73
CA ILE A 99 8.36 -15.17 7.16
C ILE A 99 7.83 -13.75 7.42
N ASN A 100 8.26 -12.77 6.65
CA ASN A 100 7.83 -11.38 6.79
C ASN A 100 6.31 -11.21 6.62
N LYS A 101 5.73 -11.85 5.59
CA LYS A 101 4.29 -11.88 5.38
C LYS A 101 3.55 -12.54 6.55
N ASP A 102 4.07 -13.66 7.05
CA ASP A 102 3.43 -14.40 8.12
C ASP A 102 3.47 -13.63 9.45
N ILE A 103 4.57 -12.92 9.74
CA ILE A 103 4.65 -12.00 10.90
C ILE A 103 3.68 -10.82 10.73
N PHE A 104 3.65 -10.21 9.54
CA PHE A 104 2.76 -9.09 9.25
C PHE A 104 1.28 -9.46 9.44
N ASN A 105 0.88 -10.66 9.02
CA ASN A 105 -0.49 -11.16 9.04
C ASN A 105 -0.97 -11.73 10.40
N LYS A 106 -0.10 -11.80 11.40
CA LYS A 106 -0.51 -12.30 12.72
C LYS A 106 -1.60 -11.43 13.34
N SER A 107 -2.56 -12.07 14.02
CA SER A 107 -3.65 -11.37 14.73
C SER A 107 -3.15 -10.40 15.79
N GLU A 108 -2.04 -10.74 16.46
CA GLU A 108 -1.37 -9.91 17.45
C GLU A 108 -0.70 -8.68 16.81
N ASN A 109 -0.43 -8.73 15.52
CA ASN A 109 0.13 -7.61 14.76
C ASN A 109 -0.91 -6.65 14.20
N LYS A 110 -2.20 -6.83 14.46
CA LYS A 110 -3.28 -6.00 13.91
C LYS A 110 -3.12 -4.49 14.12
N TYR A 111 -2.36 -4.10 15.14
CA TYR A 111 -2.00 -2.72 15.44
C TYR A 111 -0.53 -2.38 15.10
N GLY A 112 0.16 -3.25 14.37
CA GLY A 112 1.54 -3.00 13.94
C GLY A 112 2.59 -3.21 15.02
N LYS A 113 2.32 -4.02 16.03
CA LYS A 113 3.24 -4.28 17.15
C LYS A 113 4.60 -4.82 16.69
N TYR A 114 4.59 -5.82 15.82
CA TYR A 114 5.79 -6.48 15.31
C TYR A 114 6.33 -5.78 14.06
N CYS A 115 5.44 -5.52 13.10
CA CYS A 115 5.75 -4.90 11.84
C CYS A 115 4.59 -4.00 11.43
N LYS A 116 4.83 -2.69 11.30
CA LYS A 116 3.80 -1.72 10.96
C LYS A 116 3.61 -1.55 9.48
N ILE A 117 4.69 -1.63 8.71
CA ILE A 117 4.70 -1.32 7.27
C ILE A 117 5.14 -2.56 6.50
N ILE A 118 4.39 -2.92 5.46
CA ILE A 118 4.85 -3.84 4.43
C ILE A 118 5.00 -3.09 3.11
N MET A 119 6.18 -3.16 2.51
CA MET A 119 6.49 -2.54 1.22
C MET A 119 6.46 -3.59 0.12
N ILE A 120 5.69 -3.35 -0.92
CA ILE A 120 5.41 -4.32 -1.98
C ILE A 120 5.72 -3.72 -3.34
N SER A 121 6.32 -4.53 -4.22
CA SER A 121 6.47 -4.23 -5.65
C SER A 121 5.54 -5.10 -6.51
N PRO A 122 5.43 -4.84 -7.82
CA PRO A 122 4.65 -5.66 -8.73
C PRO A 122 4.92 -7.16 -8.63
N ALA A 123 6.18 -7.56 -8.58
CA ALA A 123 6.56 -8.98 -8.45
C ALA A 123 6.14 -9.59 -7.11
N GLY A 124 6.04 -8.78 -6.05
CA GLY A 124 5.55 -9.21 -4.74
C GLY A 124 4.01 -9.18 -4.63
N ALA A 125 3.35 -8.36 -5.41
CA ALA A 125 1.88 -8.21 -5.31
C ALA A 125 1.10 -9.46 -5.75
N GLU A 126 1.70 -10.36 -6.53
CA GLU A 126 1.06 -11.58 -6.98
C GLU A 126 1.01 -12.62 -5.86
N GLY A 127 -0.20 -13.12 -5.57
CA GLY A 127 -0.41 -14.19 -4.58
C GLY A 127 -0.34 -13.78 -3.11
N ILE A 128 -0.11 -12.52 -2.76
CA ILE A 128 -0.12 -12.05 -1.37
C ILE A 128 -1.55 -11.73 -0.91
N ASN A 129 -1.86 -12.10 0.33
CA ASN A 129 -3.03 -11.64 1.08
C ASN A 129 -2.54 -10.97 2.35
N LEU A 130 -3.08 -9.80 2.65
CA LEU A 130 -2.68 -9.01 3.82
C LEU A 130 -3.87 -8.80 4.74
N ASN A 131 -3.68 -9.11 6.03
CA ASN A 131 -4.72 -9.01 7.05
C ASN A 131 -4.60 -7.69 7.83
N ASN A 132 -5.74 -7.18 8.26
CA ASN A 132 -5.85 -6.04 9.19
C ASN A 132 -5.19 -4.74 8.71
N VAL A 133 -4.97 -4.57 7.40
CA VAL A 133 -4.39 -3.35 6.82
C VAL A 133 -5.35 -2.18 7.01
N ARG A 134 -4.83 -1.04 7.50
CA ARG A 134 -5.62 0.18 7.75
C ARG A 134 -5.33 1.30 6.73
N GLN A 135 -4.17 1.27 6.12
CA GLN A 135 -3.82 2.21 5.06
C GLN A 135 -3.12 1.50 3.91
N VAL A 136 -3.46 1.93 2.71
CA VAL A 136 -2.79 1.54 1.47
C VAL A 136 -2.25 2.80 0.81
N HIS A 137 -0.95 2.82 0.54
CA HIS A 137 -0.28 3.90 -0.15
C HIS A 137 0.21 3.43 -1.52
N ILE A 138 -0.29 4.02 -2.58
CA ILE A 138 0.17 3.83 -3.96
C ILE A 138 1.03 5.03 -4.31
N THR A 139 2.33 4.83 -4.37
CA THR A 139 3.31 5.92 -4.45
C THR A 139 3.31 6.64 -5.79
N GLU A 140 2.96 5.96 -6.87
CA GLU A 140 2.90 6.58 -8.19
C GLU A 140 1.76 6.02 -9.05
N PRO A 141 1.24 6.79 -10.01
CA PRO A 141 0.26 6.31 -10.98
C PRO A 141 0.84 5.22 -11.89
N TYR A 142 -0.04 4.36 -12.38
CA TYR A 142 0.29 3.35 -13.37
C TYR A 142 -0.67 3.44 -14.56
N TRP A 143 -0.20 3.07 -15.73
CA TRP A 143 -0.95 3.17 -16.99
C TRP A 143 -2.11 2.18 -17.13
N GLN A 144 -2.27 1.25 -16.17
CA GLN A 144 -3.39 0.30 -16.07
C GLN A 144 -4.05 0.39 -14.71
N GLU A 145 -5.28 0.88 -14.66
CA GLU A 145 -6.08 1.01 -13.43
C GLU A 145 -6.33 -0.34 -12.77
N VAL A 146 -6.68 -1.35 -13.56
CA VAL A 146 -6.97 -2.71 -13.08
C VAL A 146 -5.84 -3.28 -12.22
N ARG A 147 -4.57 -2.97 -12.57
CA ARG A 147 -3.43 -3.42 -11.78
C ARG A 147 -3.40 -2.77 -10.40
N ILE A 148 -3.66 -1.47 -10.33
CA ILE A 148 -3.73 -0.75 -9.05
C ILE A 148 -4.89 -1.27 -8.20
N GLU A 149 -6.05 -1.51 -8.80
CA GLU A 149 -7.20 -2.11 -8.12
C GLU A 149 -6.91 -3.51 -7.59
N GLN A 150 -6.19 -4.34 -8.36
CA GLN A 150 -5.73 -5.65 -7.90
C GLN A 150 -4.80 -5.57 -6.69
N VAL A 151 -3.89 -4.59 -6.69
CA VAL A 151 -2.99 -4.35 -5.53
C VAL A 151 -3.79 -3.91 -4.31
N ILE A 152 -4.68 -2.95 -4.46
CA ILE A 152 -5.58 -2.49 -3.38
C ILE A 152 -6.42 -3.67 -2.86
N GLY A 153 -6.91 -4.51 -3.75
CA GLY A 153 -7.67 -5.72 -3.42
C GLY A 153 -6.90 -6.71 -2.54
N ARG A 154 -5.55 -6.67 -2.51
CA ARG A 154 -4.75 -7.52 -1.59
C ARG A 154 -4.98 -7.17 -0.12
N ALA A 155 -5.35 -5.93 0.17
CA ALA A 155 -5.68 -5.43 1.51
C ALA A 155 -7.18 -5.36 1.80
N LEU A 156 -8.06 -5.49 0.78
CA LEU A 156 -9.51 -5.26 0.88
C LEU A 156 -10.37 -6.52 0.65
N ARG A 157 -9.80 -7.71 0.73
CA ARG A 157 -10.57 -8.93 0.55
C ARG A 157 -11.53 -9.20 1.71
N PHE A 158 -12.59 -9.91 1.40
CA PHE A 158 -13.57 -10.37 2.40
C PHE A 158 -12.88 -11.12 3.55
N CYS A 159 -13.31 -10.89 4.78
CA CYS A 159 -12.79 -11.48 6.03
C CYS A 159 -11.35 -11.13 6.42
N GLN A 160 -10.63 -10.28 5.70
CA GLN A 160 -9.25 -9.92 6.08
C GLN A 160 -9.16 -9.05 7.34
N HIS A 161 -10.23 -8.40 7.75
CA HIS A 161 -10.29 -7.52 8.92
C HIS A 161 -11.06 -8.14 10.10
N LYS A 162 -11.21 -9.47 10.11
CA LYS A 162 -12.01 -10.17 11.13
C LYS A 162 -11.51 -9.97 12.56
N ASP A 163 -10.20 -9.77 12.73
CA ASP A 163 -9.58 -9.59 14.06
C ASP A 163 -9.76 -8.18 14.63
N LEU A 164 -10.29 -7.25 13.82
CA LEU A 164 -10.58 -5.88 14.22
C LEU A 164 -12.04 -5.71 14.65
N PRO A 165 -12.34 -4.81 15.60
CA PRO A 165 -13.70 -4.35 15.87
C PRO A 165 -14.38 -3.80 14.61
N LEU A 166 -15.70 -3.89 14.52
CA LEU A 166 -16.45 -3.47 13.32
C LEU A 166 -16.19 -2.01 12.93
N GLU A 167 -16.14 -1.13 13.91
CA GLU A 167 -15.89 0.31 13.74
C GLU A 167 -14.49 0.61 13.22
N GLU A 168 -13.54 -0.32 13.38
CA GLU A 168 -12.16 -0.18 12.93
C GLU A 168 -11.88 -0.84 11.58
N ARG A 169 -12.86 -1.52 10.95
CA ARG A 169 -12.71 -2.21 9.67
C ARG A 169 -12.75 -1.24 8.48
N LYS A 170 -11.97 -0.16 8.57
CA LYS A 170 -11.81 0.82 7.49
C LYS A 170 -10.40 0.76 6.94
N VAL A 171 -10.27 0.92 5.63
CA VAL A 171 -8.99 1.04 4.93
C VAL A 171 -8.97 2.35 4.18
N ASP A 172 -8.04 3.22 4.53
CA ASP A 172 -7.79 4.46 3.81
C ASP A 172 -6.83 4.18 2.65
N VAL A 173 -7.24 4.53 1.44
CA VAL A 173 -6.41 4.37 0.23
C VAL A 173 -5.90 5.73 -0.20
N PHE A 174 -4.59 5.89 -0.20
CA PHE A 174 -3.89 7.08 -0.66
C PHE A 174 -3.22 6.79 -2.00
N ARG A 175 -3.52 7.60 -2.99
CA ARG A 175 -2.87 7.57 -4.30
C ARG A 175 -2.11 8.87 -4.48
N TYR A 176 -0.83 8.78 -4.72
CA TYR A 176 0.05 9.93 -4.87
C TYR A 176 0.31 10.19 -6.34
N LYS A 177 0.48 11.46 -6.68
CA LYS A 177 0.93 11.89 -7.99
C LYS A 177 1.69 13.19 -7.87
N MET A 178 2.72 13.34 -8.66
CA MET A 178 3.47 14.58 -8.76
C MET A 178 2.74 15.58 -9.66
N VAL A 179 2.63 16.81 -9.18
CA VAL A 179 2.06 17.92 -9.95
C VAL A 179 3.05 19.10 -9.95
N ARG A 180 3.07 19.88 -11.02
CA ARG A 180 3.92 21.06 -11.14
C ARG A 180 3.15 22.34 -10.84
N LYS A 181 3.75 23.24 -10.07
CA LYS A 181 3.15 24.56 -9.74
C LYS A 181 2.91 25.44 -10.95
N ASN A 182 3.66 25.26 -12.05
CA ASN A 182 3.54 26.05 -13.27
C ASN A 182 2.47 25.56 -14.27
N GLY A 183 1.66 24.58 -13.88
CA GLY A 183 0.59 24.02 -14.72
C GLY A 183 1.05 23.16 -15.89
N LYS A 184 2.36 22.90 -16.07
CA LYS A 184 2.82 21.96 -17.09
C LYS A 184 2.52 20.54 -16.65
N GLU A 185 1.93 19.76 -17.56
CA GLU A 185 1.59 18.35 -17.33
C GLU A 185 2.85 17.56 -16.91
N THR A 186 2.70 16.75 -15.87
CA THR A 186 3.73 15.82 -15.41
C THR A 186 3.56 14.45 -16.05
N THR A 187 4.58 13.60 -15.93
CA THR A 187 4.50 12.20 -16.35
C THR A 187 3.36 11.48 -15.62
N ASP A 188 3.20 11.74 -14.34
CA ASP A 188 2.14 11.13 -13.51
C ASP A 188 0.74 11.52 -13.98
N GLU A 189 0.52 12.81 -14.26
CA GLU A 189 -0.75 13.29 -14.81
C GLU A 189 -1.04 12.67 -16.17
N LYS A 190 -0.01 12.50 -17.00
CA LYS A 190 -0.12 11.82 -18.30
C LYS A 190 -0.50 10.35 -18.14
N LEU A 191 0.19 9.63 -17.25
CA LEU A 191 -0.10 8.23 -16.96
C LEU A 191 -1.52 8.04 -16.42
N GLU A 192 -1.95 8.90 -15.49
CA GLU A 192 -3.31 8.88 -14.96
C GLU A 192 -4.35 9.12 -16.07
N SER A 193 -4.10 10.08 -16.96
CA SER A 193 -4.99 10.35 -18.10
C SER A 193 -5.12 9.14 -19.03
N ILE A 194 -3.99 8.48 -19.36
CA ILE A 194 -3.99 7.26 -20.18
C ILE A 194 -4.74 6.13 -19.47
N SER A 195 -4.48 5.93 -18.19
CA SER A 195 -5.13 4.91 -17.36
C SER A 195 -6.66 5.09 -17.34
N ARG A 196 -7.13 6.31 -17.11
CA ARG A 196 -8.57 6.65 -17.11
C ARG A 196 -9.23 6.37 -18.48
N LYS A 197 -8.60 6.77 -19.58
CA LYS A 197 -9.12 6.53 -20.93
C LYS A 197 -9.27 5.03 -21.22
N LYS A 198 -8.24 4.24 -20.87
CA LYS A 198 -8.28 2.78 -21.03
C LYS A 198 -9.34 2.13 -20.15
N ASN A 199 -9.45 2.56 -18.92
CA ASN A 199 -10.44 2.02 -17.98
C ASN A 199 -11.88 2.31 -18.46
N ASN A 200 -12.16 3.53 -18.92
CA ASN A 200 -13.46 3.88 -19.47
C ASN A 200 -13.84 3.02 -20.70
N LEU A 201 -12.86 2.80 -21.61
CA LEU A 201 -13.06 1.92 -22.76
C LEU A 201 -13.34 0.47 -22.32
N LEU A 202 -12.59 -0.04 -21.35
CA LEU A 202 -12.79 -1.39 -20.79
C LEU A 202 -14.17 -1.53 -20.14
N LEU A 203 -14.59 -0.54 -19.34
CA LEU A 203 -15.90 -0.53 -18.71
C LEU A 203 -17.02 -0.53 -19.73
N SER A 204 -16.94 0.32 -20.77
CA SER A 204 -17.93 0.32 -21.85
C SER A 204 -18.02 -1.03 -22.57
N PHE A 205 -16.88 -1.68 -22.80
CA PHE A 205 -16.84 -3.03 -23.39
C PHE A 205 -17.48 -4.07 -22.47
N ILE A 206 -17.16 -4.04 -21.16
CA ILE A 206 -17.76 -4.95 -20.18
C ILE A 206 -19.28 -4.73 -20.10
N GLU A 207 -19.75 -3.49 -20.14
CA GLU A 207 -21.19 -3.18 -20.17
C GLU A 207 -21.87 -3.80 -21.40
N ALA A 208 -21.29 -3.62 -22.60
CA ALA A 208 -21.83 -4.24 -23.81
C ALA A 208 -21.86 -5.78 -23.74
N VAL A 209 -20.80 -6.40 -23.16
CA VAL A 209 -20.77 -7.86 -22.96
C VAL A 209 -21.85 -8.31 -21.98
N LYS A 210 -22.08 -7.55 -20.91
CA LYS A 210 -23.13 -7.86 -19.93
C LYS A 210 -24.53 -7.77 -20.53
N GLU A 211 -24.79 -6.74 -21.35
CA GLU A 211 -26.07 -6.58 -22.06
C GLU A 211 -26.33 -7.71 -23.06
N ALA A 212 -25.29 -8.22 -23.71
CA ALA A 212 -25.39 -9.33 -24.66
C ALA A 212 -25.36 -10.72 -24.01
N ALA A 213 -25.14 -10.80 -22.71
CA ALA A 213 -25.01 -12.07 -22.01
C ALA A 213 -26.38 -12.79 -21.86
N VAL A 214 -26.39 -14.10 -22.10
CA VAL A 214 -27.62 -14.92 -22.02
C VAL A 214 -28.23 -14.87 -20.61
N ASP A 215 -27.42 -14.84 -19.57
CA ASP A 215 -27.88 -14.75 -18.18
C ASP A 215 -28.52 -13.39 -17.85
N CYS A 216 -28.22 -12.34 -18.60
CA CYS A 216 -28.88 -11.06 -18.49
C CYS A 216 -30.39 -11.20 -18.74
N GLU A 217 -30.77 -11.85 -19.80
CA GLU A 217 -32.18 -12.11 -20.14
C GLU A 217 -32.83 -13.17 -19.23
N LEU A 218 -32.15 -14.28 -18.95
CA LEU A 218 -32.63 -15.33 -18.06
C LEU A 218 -32.92 -14.89 -16.64
N PHE A 219 -32.08 -13.99 -16.09
CA PHE A 219 -32.19 -13.50 -14.72
C PHE A 219 -32.57 -12.02 -14.66
N LYS A 220 -33.30 -11.53 -15.65
CA LYS A 220 -33.66 -10.13 -15.83
C LYS A 220 -34.21 -9.47 -14.56
N ALA A 221 -35.11 -10.14 -13.85
CA ALA A 221 -35.72 -9.63 -12.63
C ALA A 221 -34.69 -9.37 -11.51
N HIS A 222 -33.62 -10.16 -11.44
CA HIS A 222 -32.53 -9.99 -10.46
C HIS A 222 -31.46 -9.01 -10.94
N ASN A 223 -31.12 -9.09 -12.22
CA ASN A 223 -30.03 -8.28 -12.81
C ASN A 223 -30.42 -6.81 -12.98
N MET A 224 -31.70 -6.49 -13.13
CA MET A 224 -32.20 -5.12 -13.29
C MET A 224 -32.57 -4.42 -11.99
N MET A 225 -32.52 -5.07 -10.82
CA MET A 225 -32.77 -4.43 -9.53
C MET A 225 -31.66 -3.43 -9.21
N GLY A 226 -31.92 -2.15 -9.50
CA GLY A 226 -31.00 -1.05 -9.24
C GLY A 226 -29.83 -0.94 -10.22
N SER A 227 -29.79 -1.71 -11.30
CA SER A 227 -28.75 -1.65 -12.31
C SER A 227 -29.10 -0.70 -13.45
N LYS A 228 -28.08 -0.14 -14.08
CA LYS A 228 -28.18 0.71 -15.27
C LYS A 228 -28.24 -0.09 -16.58
N TYR A 229 -28.21 -1.42 -16.51
CA TYR A 229 -28.20 -2.29 -17.68
C TYR A 229 -29.63 -2.49 -18.22
N LYS A 230 -29.74 -2.52 -19.53
CA LYS A 230 -30.93 -3.01 -20.23
C LYS A 230 -30.60 -4.41 -20.73
N CYS A 231 -31.23 -5.39 -20.17
CA CYS A 231 -31.28 -6.71 -20.77
C CYS A 231 -32.29 -6.75 -21.88
#